data_5820934ce27bb0326987a45e44194862
#
_entry.id   5820934ce27bb0326987a45e44194862
#
_cell.length_a   1.000
_cell.length_b   1.000
_cell.length_c   1.000
_cell.angle_alpha   90.00
_cell.angle_beta   90.00
_cell.angle_gamma   90.00
#
_symmetry.space_group_name_H-M   'P 1'
#
loop_
_entity.id
_entity.type
_entity.pdbx_description
1 polymer ?
#
loop_
_entity_poly.entity_id
_entity_poly.type
_entity_poly.pdbx_seq_one_letter_code
_entity_poly.pdbx_strand_id
1 'polypeptide(L)'
;GVNRHEHHPRTGRLVDRETMEKDLRLMKQANINMIRTAHYPNSPLFYELCDRYGFYVMDEANQESHDYGLGNKILGDNPEWTLAHVDRALALVQRDKNHPCVVFWSLGNEGGAGRNMQAMADTIQAIDASRIIFSDTDLSVSAFNDPSYYTPGKFKEYAREKRDKPIFMREYAHAMGN
;
A
#
# COMPACT_ATOMS: atom_id res chain seq x y z
N GLY A 1 12.33 1.35 -3.29
CA GLY A 1 10.94 1.53 -3.70
C GLY A 1 10.49 2.97 -3.59
N VAL A 2 9.34 3.27 -4.19
CA VAL A 2 8.70 4.59 -4.11
C VAL A 2 7.19 4.44 -4.00
N ASN A 3 6.53 5.46 -3.48
CA ASN A 3 5.08 5.63 -3.60
C ASN A 3 4.76 6.33 -4.92
N ARG A 4 3.68 5.93 -5.56
CA ARG A 4 3.19 6.56 -6.78
C ARG A 4 1.70 6.86 -6.67
N HIS A 5 1.34 8.12 -6.85
CA HIS A 5 -0.04 8.50 -7.13
C HIS A 5 -0.35 8.39 -8.62
N GLU A 6 -1.51 7.84 -8.96
CA GLU A 6 -2.01 7.83 -10.32
C GLU A 6 -2.67 9.17 -10.63
N HIS A 7 -1.85 10.14 -10.98
CA HIS A 7 -2.27 11.51 -11.21
C HIS A 7 -1.42 12.17 -12.31
N HIS A 8 -2.09 12.95 -13.17
CA HIS A 8 -1.43 13.68 -14.26
C HIS A 8 -1.75 15.18 -14.13
N PRO A 9 -0.78 16.08 -14.34
CA PRO A 9 -0.93 17.51 -14.04
C PRO A 9 -2.01 18.23 -14.89
N ARG A 10 -2.37 17.66 -16.03
CA ARG A 10 -3.40 18.26 -16.91
C ARG A 10 -4.72 17.51 -16.93
N THR A 11 -4.69 16.18 -16.79
CA THR A 11 -5.87 15.31 -16.96
C THR A 11 -6.35 14.68 -15.65
N GLY A 12 -5.72 15.06 -14.53
CA GLY A 12 -6.09 14.55 -13.20
C GLY A 12 -5.89 13.05 -13.09
N ARG A 13 -6.92 12.31 -12.75
CA ARG A 13 -6.85 10.86 -12.56
C ARG A 13 -6.84 10.04 -13.85
N LEU A 14 -7.00 10.67 -15.00
CA LEU A 14 -6.86 10.03 -16.29
C LEU A 14 -5.39 10.05 -16.71
N VAL A 15 -4.67 8.97 -16.43
CA VAL A 15 -3.27 8.80 -16.83
C VAL A 15 -3.20 7.86 -18.01
N ASP A 16 -2.59 8.29 -19.10
CA ASP A 16 -2.45 7.50 -20.32
C ASP A 16 -1.27 6.54 -20.25
N ARG A 17 -1.23 5.60 -21.19
CA ARG A 17 -0.16 4.59 -21.32
C ARG A 17 1.23 5.24 -21.42
N GLU A 18 1.36 6.27 -22.23
CA GLU A 18 2.65 6.92 -22.47
C GLU A 18 3.23 7.51 -21.18
N THR A 19 2.39 8.17 -20.38
CA THR A 19 2.75 8.70 -19.07
C THR A 19 3.15 7.59 -18.09
N MET A 20 2.37 6.50 -18.02
CA MET A 20 2.69 5.36 -17.15
C MET A 20 4.04 4.73 -17.55
N GLU A 21 4.26 4.50 -18.84
CA GLU A 21 5.52 3.94 -19.32
C GLU A 21 6.71 4.89 -19.08
N LYS A 22 6.49 6.19 -19.17
CA LYS A 22 7.52 7.19 -18.84
C LYS A 22 7.89 7.12 -17.36
N ASP A 23 6.89 7.08 -16.46
CA ASP A 23 7.12 6.91 -15.03
C ASP A 23 7.97 5.67 -14.75
N LEU A 24 7.58 4.52 -15.30
CA LEU A 24 8.29 3.25 -15.09
C LEU A 24 9.72 3.28 -15.63
N ARG A 25 9.93 3.86 -16.81
CA ARG A 25 11.30 4.02 -17.37
C ARG A 25 12.18 4.91 -16.49
N LEU A 26 11.67 6.03 -16.01
CA LEU A 26 12.41 6.92 -15.11
C LEU A 26 12.76 6.22 -13.78
N MET A 27 11.81 5.46 -13.22
CA MET A 27 12.06 4.66 -12.02
C MET A 27 13.15 3.60 -12.25
N LYS A 28 13.14 2.89 -13.40
CA LYS A 28 14.19 1.93 -13.74
C LYS A 28 15.56 2.59 -13.88
N GLN A 29 15.62 3.76 -14.52
CA GLN A 29 16.88 4.53 -14.64
C GLN A 29 17.43 4.95 -13.28
N ALA A 30 16.55 5.17 -12.29
CA ALA A 30 16.92 5.47 -10.90
C ALA A 30 17.13 4.21 -10.03
N ASN A 31 17.21 3.01 -10.63
CA ASN A 31 17.33 1.72 -9.93
C ASN A 31 16.19 1.43 -8.93
N ILE A 32 15.01 1.98 -9.16
CA ILE A 32 13.81 1.66 -8.38
C ILE A 32 13.21 0.39 -8.95
N ASN A 33 12.87 -0.56 -8.07
CA ASN A 33 12.32 -1.86 -8.44
C ASN A 33 10.97 -2.18 -7.78
N MET A 34 10.50 -1.32 -6.86
CA MET A 34 9.25 -1.53 -6.15
C MET A 34 8.43 -0.25 -6.10
N ILE A 35 7.11 -0.39 -6.27
CA ILE A 35 6.14 0.70 -6.28
C ILE A 35 5.01 0.34 -5.31
N ARG A 36 4.64 1.30 -4.45
CA ARG A 36 3.37 1.25 -3.71
C ARG A 36 2.34 2.12 -4.42
N THR A 37 1.17 1.56 -4.68
CA THR A 37 0.06 2.27 -5.34
C THR A 37 -0.68 3.16 -4.34
N ALA A 38 -0.04 4.25 -3.96
CA ALA A 38 -0.52 5.20 -2.95
C ALA A 38 -1.69 6.04 -3.49
N HIS A 39 -2.87 6.09 -2.89
CA HIS A 39 -3.34 5.25 -1.78
C HIS A 39 -4.62 4.55 -2.23
N TYR A 40 -4.57 3.87 -3.35
CA TYR A 40 -5.70 3.21 -4.02
C TYR A 40 -5.21 2.29 -5.15
N PRO A 41 -6.00 1.30 -5.54
CA PRO A 41 -5.69 0.48 -6.71
C PRO A 41 -5.57 1.36 -7.97
N ASN A 42 -4.49 1.16 -8.72
CA ASN A 42 -4.25 1.89 -9.97
C ASN A 42 -5.03 1.28 -11.14
N SER A 43 -4.93 1.87 -12.34
CA SER A 43 -5.48 1.32 -13.57
C SER A 43 -4.95 -0.09 -13.83
N PRO A 44 -5.77 -1.05 -14.31
CA PRO A 44 -5.30 -2.39 -14.68
C PRO A 44 -4.10 -2.37 -15.62
N LEU A 45 -4.07 -1.42 -16.56
CA LEU A 45 -2.94 -1.23 -17.47
C LEU A 45 -1.62 -0.99 -16.73
N PHE A 46 -1.64 -0.34 -15.58
CA PHE A 46 -0.43 -0.08 -14.80
C PHE A 46 0.21 -1.39 -14.30
N TYR A 47 -0.60 -2.35 -13.86
CA TYR A 47 -0.09 -3.66 -13.41
C TYR A 47 0.45 -4.48 -14.58
N GLU A 48 -0.22 -4.47 -15.75
CA GLU A 48 0.31 -5.10 -16.98
C GLU A 48 1.70 -4.53 -17.33
N LEU A 49 1.86 -3.22 -17.21
CA LEU A 49 3.13 -2.57 -17.44
C LEU A 49 4.16 -2.93 -16.36
N CYS A 50 3.76 -3.00 -15.09
CA CYS A 50 4.64 -3.45 -13.99
C CYS A 50 5.11 -4.89 -14.20
N ASP A 51 4.22 -5.80 -14.62
CA ASP A 51 4.56 -7.17 -14.98
C ASP A 51 5.63 -7.19 -16.10
N ARG A 52 5.39 -6.42 -17.16
CA ARG A 52 6.28 -6.34 -18.33
C ARG A 52 7.64 -5.73 -18.01
N TYR A 53 7.68 -4.68 -17.21
CA TYR A 53 8.91 -3.96 -16.84
C TYR A 53 9.64 -4.59 -15.65
N GLY A 54 9.06 -5.59 -14.99
CA GLY A 54 9.66 -6.30 -13.86
C GLY A 54 9.74 -5.43 -12.60
N PHE A 55 8.64 -4.82 -12.20
CA PHE A 55 8.51 -4.15 -10.90
C PHE A 55 7.84 -5.08 -9.90
N TYR A 56 8.18 -4.93 -8.64
CA TYR A 56 7.37 -5.40 -7.52
C TYR A 56 6.35 -4.33 -7.17
N VAL A 57 5.14 -4.75 -6.82
CA VAL A 57 4.06 -3.83 -6.45
C VAL A 57 3.52 -4.19 -5.08
N MET A 58 3.39 -3.19 -4.22
CA MET A 58 2.52 -3.20 -3.06
C MET A 58 1.20 -2.56 -3.50
N ASP A 59 0.18 -3.39 -3.68
CA ASP A 59 -1.12 -2.95 -4.13
C ASP A 59 -2.00 -2.56 -2.95
N GLU A 60 -2.55 -1.35 -2.96
CA GLU A 60 -3.19 -0.75 -1.80
C GLU A 60 -4.69 -0.56 -1.99
N ALA A 61 -5.45 -1.04 -1.01
CA ALA A 61 -6.88 -0.80 -0.95
C ALA A 61 -7.15 0.70 -0.70
N ASN A 62 -8.24 1.21 -1.29
CA ASN A 62 -8.65 2.59 -1.13
C ASN A 62 -9.35 2.85 0.20
N GLN A 63 -8.66 2.55 1.29
CA GLN A 63 -9.09 2.80 2.66
C GLN A 63 -8.16 3.83 3.30
N GLU A 64 -8.71 4.94 3.73
CA GLU A 64 -8.02 5.98 4.49
C GLU A 64 -9.03 6.67 5.41
N SER A 65 -8.63 6.90 6.67
CA SER A 65 -9.48 7.57 7.65
C SER A 65 -8.67 8.44 8.61
N HIS A 66 -7.62 9.06 8.09
CA HIS A 66 -6.66 9.88 8.84
C HIS A 66 -7.33 10.99 9.67
N ASP A 67 -8.39 11.61 9.16
CA ASP A 67 -9.13 12.68 9.87
C ASP A 67 -9.70 12.24 11.22
N TYR A 68 -9.90 10.94 11.42
CA TYR A 68 -10.30 10.36 12.70
C TYR A 68 -9.12 9.95 13.59
N GLY A 69 -7.88 10.26 13.18
CA GLY A 69 -6.63 9.85 13.83
C GLY A 69 -6.12 8.49 13.37
N LEU A 70 -4.80 8.35 13.38
CA LEU A 70 -4.12 7.10 13.00
C LEU A 70 -4.52 5.97 13.94
N GLY A 71 -4.86 4.81 13.40
CA GLY A 71 -5.30 3.66 14.18
C GLY A 71 -6.64 3.86 14.88
N ASN A 72 -7.49 4.78 14.40
CA ASN A 72 -8.77 5.07 15.00
C ASN A 72 -9.68 3.84 15.05
N LYS A 73 -10.56 3.81 16.05
CA LYS A 73 -11.58 2.77 16.21
C LYS A 73 -12.97 3.21 15.77
N ILE A 74 -13.13 4.44 15.34
CA ILE A 74 -14.41 5.01 14.89
C ILE A 74 -14.87 4.29 13.62
N LEU A 75 -13.97 4.14 12.64
CA LEU A 75 -14.22 3.36 11.44
C LEU A 75 -13.56 1.97 11.51
N GLY A 76 -12.38 1.88 12.08
CA GLY A 76 -11.59 0.63 12.11
C GLY A 76 -12.18 -0.49 12.96
N ASP A 77 -12.98 -0.19 13.98
CA ASP A 77 -13.58 -1.18 14.89
C ASP A 77 -15.13 -1.13 14.94
N ASN A 78 -15.76 -0.21 14.23
CA ASN A 78 -17.23 -0.11 14.16
C ASN A 78 -17.77 -1.17 13.18
N PRO A 79 -18.67 -2.09 13.65
CA PRO A 79 -19.22 -3.15 12.82
C PRO A 79 -20.07 -2.66 11.63
N GLU A 80 -20.64 -1.46 11.69
CA GLU A 80 -21.38 -0.87 10.58
C GLU A 80 -20.51 -0.63 9.34
N TRP A 81 -19.20 -0.48 9.51
CA TRP A 81 -18.24 -0.26 8.44
C TRP A 81 -17.56 -1.53 7.93
N THR A 82 -17.83 -2.70 8.56
CA THR A 82 -17.15 -3.95 8.20
C THR A 82 -17.35 -4.32 6.74
N LEU A 83 -18.58 -4.26 6.24
CA LEU A 83 -18.88 -4.60 4.83
C LEU A 83 -18.15 -3.69 3.85
N ALA A 84 -18.07 -2.39 4.14
CA ALA A 84 -17.36 -1.44 3.30
C ALA A 84 -15.85 -1.70 3.25
N HIS A 85 -15.23 -2.14 4.36
CA HIS A 85 -13.83 -2.52 4.41
C HIS A 85 -13.58 -3.83 3.66
N VAL A 86 -14.39 -4.85 3.92
CA VAL A 86 -14.30 -6.16 3.25
C VAL A 86 -14.49 -6.03 1.74
N ASP A 87 -15.45 -5.24 1.28
CA ASP A 87 -15.70 -5.02 -0.15
C ASP A 87 -14.48 -4.44 -0.86
N ARG A 88 -13.78 -3.47 -0.24
CA ARG A 88 -12.54 -2.91 -0.78
C ARG A 88 -11.42 -3.96 -0.90
N ALA A 89 -11.24 -4.76 0.13
CA ALA A 89 -10.25 -5.85 0.12
C ALA A 89 -10.59 -6.90 -0.94
N LEU A 90 -11.86 -7.29 -1.02
CA LEU A 90 -12.35 -8.26 -2.00
C LEU A 90 -12.16 -7.76 -3.43
N ALA A 91 -12.56 -6.54 -3.72
CA ALA A 91 -12.43 -5.93 -5.05
C ALA A 91 -10.96 -5.84 -5.49
N LEU A 92 -10.07 -5.40 -4.59
CA LEU A 92 -8.63 -5.33 -4.83
C LEU A 92 -8.08 -6.70 -5.25
N VAL A 93 -8.23 -7.69 -4.39
CA VAL A 93 -7.60 -9.00 -4.60
C VAL A 93 -8.21 -9.74 -5.78
N GLN A 94 -9.53 -9.71 -5.96
CA GLN A 94 -10.18 -10.37 -7.08
C GLN A 94 -9.74 -9.81 -8.43
N ARG A 95 -9.50 -8.52 -8.51
CA ARG A 95 -9.03 -7.88 -9.73
C ARG A 95 -7.56 -8.20 -10.04
N ASP A 96 -6.68 -8.11 -9.03
CA ASP A 96 -5.24 -7.99 -9.27
C ASP A 96 -4.41 -9.22 -8.86
N LYS A 97 -5.01 -10.26 -8.26
CA LYS A 97 -4.30 -11.48 -7.81
C LYS A 97 -3.54 -12.24 -8.90
N ASN A 98 -3.90 -12.04 -10.17
CA ASN A 98 -3.24 -12.72 -11.29
C ASN A 98 -2.03 -11.93 -11.85
N HIS A 99 -1.73 -10.76 -11.29
CA HIS A 99 -0.54 -9.99 -11.66
C HIS A 99 0.68 -10.47 -10.87
N PRO A 100 1.71 -11.05 -11.52
CA PRO A 100 2.92 -11.51 -10.83
C PRO A 100 3.73 -10.37 -10.20
N CYS A 101 3.58 -9.14 -10.66
CA CYS A 101 4.22 -7.97 -10.06
C CYS A 101 3.71 -7.68 -8.65
N VAL A 102 2.46 -7.99 -8.32
CA VAL A 102 1.90 -7.78 -6.99
C VAL A 102 2.51 -8.79 -6.01
N VAL A 103 3.21 -8.29 -4.99
CA VAL A 103 3.87 -9.11 -3.98
C VAL A 103 3.37 -8.83 -2.57
N PHE A 104 2.72 -7.68 -2.37
CA PHE A 104 2.12 -7.29 -1.10
C PHE A 104 0.71 -6.76 -1.32
N TRP A 105 -0.19 -7.08 -0.37
CA TRP A 105 -1.50 -6.47 -0.22
C TRP A 105 -1.47 -5.48 0.92
N SER A 106 -1.71 -4.21 0.66
CA SER A 106 -1.85 -3.16 1.67
C SER A 106 -3.32 -2.92 1.99
N LEU A 107 -3.66 -2.91 3.27
CA LEU A 107 -5.05 -2.71 3.72
C LEU A 107 -5.53 -1.27 3.58
N GLY A 108 -4.61 -0.33 3.33
CA GLY A 108 -4.92 1.08 3.17
C GLY A 108 -3.82 1.97 3.71
N ASN A 109 -4.09 3.26 3.79
CA ASN A 109 -3.19 4.28 4.29
C ASN A 109 -3.79 5.00 5.49
N GLU A 110 -2.98 5.22 6.53
CA GLU A 110 -3.29 6.06 7.68
C GLU A 110 -4.73 5.88 8.20
N GLY A 111 -5.15 4.64 8.22
CA GLY A 111 -6.52 4.22 8.50
C GLY A 111 -6.75 3.84 9.94
N GLY A 112 -7.82 3.08 10.16
CA GLY A 112 -8.23 2.58 11.45
C GLY A 112 -7.46 1.34 11.90
N ALA A 113 -7.80 0.88 13.10
CA ALA A 113 -7.34 -0.38 13.66
C ALA A 113 -8.52 -1.12 14.30
N GLY A 114 -8.45 -2.44 14.34
CA GLY A 114 -9.45 -3.28 14.99
C GLY A 114 -10.12 -4.27 14.05
N ARG A 115 -11.37 -4.63 14.37
CA ARG A 115 -12.10 -5.73 13.69
C ARG A 115 -12.19 -5.60 12.18
N ASN A 116 -12.27 -4.38 11.66
CA ASN A 116 -12.45 -4.16 10.23
C ASN A 116 -11.14 -4.41 9.48
N MET A 117 -9.99 -4.03 10.06
CA MET A 117 -8.67 -4.40 9.51
C MET A 117 -8.46 -5.91 9.54
N GLN A 118 -8.85 -6.57 10.65
CA GLN A 118 -8.79 -8.03 10.72
C GLN A 118 -9.70 -8.68 9.66
N ALA A 119 -10.93 -8.19 9.49
CA ALA A 119 -11.86 -8.72 8.48
C ALA A 119 -11.33 -8.54 7.04
N MET A 120 -10.66 -7.41 6.74
CA MET A 120 -9.96 -7.23 5.45
C MET A 120 -8.85 -8.26 5.28
N ALA A 121 -8.00 -8.42 6.30
CA ALA A 121 -6.89 -9.37 6.27
C ALA A 121 -7.37 -10.81 6.07
N ASP A 122 -8.39 -11.23 6.81
CA ASP A 122 -8.99 -12.56 6.70
C ASP A 122 -9.59 -12.80 5.31
N THR A 123 -10.25 -11.78 4.74
CA THR A 123 -10.81 -11.86 3.38
C THR A 123 -9.71 -12.04 2.34
N ILE A 124 -8.64 -11.28 2.43
CA ILE A 124 -7.48 -11.41 1.54
C ILE A 124 -6.87 -12.79 1.68
N GLN A 125 -6.60 -13.23 2.91
CA GLN A 125 -5.97 -14.51 3.19
C GLN A 125 -6.79 -15.70 2.68
N ALA A 126 -8.12 -15.61 2.72
CA ALA A 126 -9.01 -16.64 2.19
C ALA A 126 -8.96 -16.76 0.66
N ILE A 127 -8.61 -15.69 -0.06
CA ILE A 127 -8.54 -15.66 -1.52
C ILE A 127 -7.11 -15.90 -2.00
N ASP A 128 -6.14 -15.29 -1.33
CA ASP A 128 -4.72 -15.34 -1.69
C ASP A 128 -3.84 -15.42 -0.43
N ALA A 129 -3.53 -16.63 -0.03
CA ALA A 129 -2.62 -16.91 1.08
C ALA A 129 -1.12 -16.83 0.67
N SER A 130 -0.82 -16.56 -0.59
CA SER A 130 0.56 -16.57 -1.10
C SER A 130 1.29 -15.25 -0.90
N ARG A 131 0.56 -14.16 -0.76
CA ARG A 131 1.13 -12.81 -0.64
C ARG A 131 1.03 -12.25 0.77
N ILE A 132 1.95 -11.35 1.06
CA ILE A 132 2.11 -10.76 2.40
C ILE A 132 1.12 -9.60 2.57
N ILE A 133 0.51 -9.52 3.76
CA ILE A 133 -0.40 -8.43 4.12
C ILE A 133 0.38 -7.35 4.89
N PHE A 134 0.12 -6.11 4.52
CA PHE A 134 0.66 -4.91 5.17
C PHE A 134 -0.47 -4.03 5.72
N SER A 135 -0.27 -3.51 6.91
CA SER A 135 -1.04 -2.41 7.49
C SER A 135 -0.08 -1.49 8.24
N ASP A 136 -0.23 -0.20 8.03
CA ASP A 136 0.59 0.83 8.69
C ASP A 136 0.07 1.19 10.08
N THR A 137 -1.22 1.05 10.32
CA THR A 137 -1.88 1.48 11.56
C THR A 137 -2.36 0.35 12.45
N ASP A 138 -2.54 -0.86 11.91
CA ASP A 138 -2.87 -2.05 12.70
C ASP A 138 -1.75 -3.09 12.59
N LEU A 139 -0.79 -3.02 13.52
CA LEU A 139 0.34 -3.93 13.52
C LEU A 139 -0.04 -5.37 13.87
N SER A 140 -1.24 -5.63 14.40
CA SER A 140 -1.68 -7.00 14.72
C SER A 140 -1.86 -7.83 13.46
N VAL A 141 -2.28 -7.22 12.37
CA VAL A 141 -2.51 -7.87 11.05
C VAL A 141 -1.38 -7.63 10.05
N SER A 142 -0.49 -6.69 10.32
CA SER A 142 0.66 -6.39 9.43
C SER A 142 1.79 -7.39 9.62
N ALA A 143 2.42 -7.81 8.53
CA ALA A 143 3.62 -8.63 8.56
C ALA A 143 4.91 -7.83 8.86
N PHE A 144 4.83 -6.51 8.91
CA PHE A 144 5.97 -5.61 9.08
C PHE A 144 5.76 -4.63 10.22
N ASN A 145 6.88 -4.14 10.76
CA ASN A 145 6.94 -2.92 11.56
C ASN A 145 7.23 -1.73 10.63
N ASP A 146 6.44 -0.68 10.70
CA ASP A 146 6.59 0.52 9.85
C ASP A 146 7.02 1.74 10.67
N PRO A 147 8.29 2.14 10.64
CA PRO A 147 8.79 3.37 11.26
C PRO A 147 8.78 4.54 10.26
N SER A 148 7.71 4.72 9.50
CA SER A 148 7.62 5.81 8.51
C SER A 148 7.98 7.18 9.09
N TYR A 149 8.55 8.03 8.25
CA TYR A 149 9.02 9.37 8.58
C TYR A 149 10.19 9.46 9.58
N TYR A 150 10.78 8.32 10.00
CA TYR A 150 11.96 8.40 10.85
C TYR A 150 13.15 8.98 10.09
N THR A 151 13.84 9.91 10.75
CA THR A 151 15.14 10.38 10.25
C THR A 151 16.15 9.23 10.22
N PRO A 152 17.21 9.29 9.39
CA PRO A 152 18.23 8.25 9.34
C PRO A 152 18.81 7.89 10.72
N GLY A 153 18.98 8.89 11.61
CA GLY A 153 19.43 8.67 12.98
C GLY A 153 18.45 7.84 13.80
N LYS A 154 17.19 8.24 13.84
CA LYS A 154 16.12 7.50 14.52
C LYS A 154 15.92 6.11 13.95
N PHE A 155 15.97 5.97 12.62
CA PHE A 155 15.86 4.67 11.97
C PHE A 155 16.99 3.71 12.37
N LYS A 156 18.22 4.23 12.45
CA LYS A 156 19.38 3.45 12.91
C LYS A 156 19.23 2.97 14.35
N GLU A 157 18.69 3.78 15.23
CA GLU A 157 18.39 3.41 16.63
C GLU A 157 17.27 2.35 16.67
N TYR A 158 16.17 2.61 15.97
CA TYR A 158 15.05 1.70 15.86
C TYR A 158 15.44 0.31 15.32
N ALA A 159 16.32 0.27 14.31
CA ALA A 159 16.77 -0.97 13.69
C ALA A 159 17.71 -1.81 14.57
N ARG A 160 18.29 -1.25 15.64
CA ARG A 160 19.14 -1.99 16.61
C ARG A 160 18.35 -2.79 17.64
N GLU A 161 17.09 -2.43 17.83
CA GLU A 161 16.25 -3.14 18.79
C GLU A 161 15.79 -4.48 18.19
N LYS A 162 15.76 -5.52 19.04
CA LYS A 162 15.24 -6.83 18.64
C LYS A 162 13.73 -6.73 18.40
N ARG A 163 13.28 -7.19 17.22
CA ARG A 163 11.88 -7.19 16.82
C ARG A 163 11.46 -8.56 16.31
N ASP A 164 10.19 -8.84 16.45
CA ASP A 164 9.54 -10.07 15.99
C ASP A 164 9.20 -10.02 14.49
N LYS A 165 9.06 -8.81 13.91
CA LYS A 165 8.72 -8.59 12.50
C LYS A 165 9.81 -7.79 11.79
N PRO A 166 9.99 -8.01 10.47
CA PRO A 166 10.86 -7.18 9.65
C PRO A 166 10.46 -5.71 9.67
N ILE A 167 11.41 -4.85 9.36
CA ILE A 167 11.16 -3.41 9.25
C ILE A 167 10.93 -3.06 7.78
N PHE A 168 9.83 -2.36 7.51
CA PHE A 168 9.51 -1.83 6.19
C PHE A 168 9.05 -0.38 6.35
N MET A 169 9.79 0.56 5.78
CA MET A 169 9.44 1.98 5.81
C MET A 169 8.66 2.32 4.54
N ARG A 170 7.34 2.45 4.66
CA ARG A 170 6.46 2.76 3.52
C ARG A 170 6.65 4.18 3.00
N GLU A 171 6.97 5.11 3.89
CA GLU A 171 7.15 6.52 3.58
C GLU A 171 8.38 7.08 4.30
N TYR A 172 9.41 7.45 3.53
CA TYR A 172 10.70 7.84 4.07
C TYR A 172 11.13 9.27 3.68
N ALA A 173 10.62 9.78 2.57
CA ALA A 173 10.93 11.12 2.07
C ALA A 173 9.65 11.78 1.55
N HIS A 174 8.97 12.51 2.43
CA HIS A 174 7.70 13.17 2.12
C HIS A 174 7.96 14.59 1.63
N ALA A 175 7.94 14.78 0.31
CA ALA A 175 8.05 16.11 -0.29
C ALA A 175 6.65 16.78 -0.30
N MET A 176 6.49 17.83 0.48
CA MET A 176 5.24 18.60 0.62
C MET A 176 5.15 19.79 -0.35
N GLY A 177 5.67 19.65 -1.53
CA GLY A 177 5.72 20.66 -2.57
C GLY A 177 7.03 20.61 -3.33
N ASN A 178 7.04 21.18 -4.51
CA ASN A 178 8.20 21.22 -5.41
C ASN A 178 8.68 22.66 -5.61
#